data_52028a44e9ccd896ca32550b505750b2
#
_entry.id   52028a44e9ccd896ca32550b505750b2
#
_cell.length_a   1.000
_cell.length_b   1.000
_cell.length_c   1.000
_cell.angle_alpha   90.00
_cell.angle_beta   90.00
_cell.angle_gamma   90.00
#
_symmetry.space_group_name_H-M   'P 1'
#
loop_
_entity.id
_entity.type
_entity.pdbx_description
1 polymer ?
#
loop_
_entity_poly.entity_id
_entity_poly.type
_entity_poly.pdbx_seq_one_letter_code
_entity_poly.pdbx_strand_id
1 'polypeptide(L)'
;MTPSHLALATVTLLLAVLAGRPAGAQVPTDCDSTKITAAFEGFLRTGKMPPALGQWLVDPKAQTVEPYRAFDNVYYVGVCWVSAWLITTSDGAVLIDTLHDPFGDLLIANIRKVGVDPASIKYVLMTHGHFDHVGGAYKVKSLTNARFAMTEKGWAEAMTSAQASQGTPRRWTMIAKDLVVKDGDVITVGDTTFGVYETPGHTFGTASYSFHVRDGADSYHAFTVGGLGLNAIQSSQQVEAYIASVTRIAELVRQPTDPITVHLTTHPSSNGLTEAAQRLKSRRPGEPHPLVDPAGFTSQLEMLRKDAEERLVIEKNAGR
;
A
#
# COMPACT_ATOMS: atom_id res chain seq x y z
N MET A 1 -19.17 -59.35 59.07
CA MET A 1 -18.06 -58.73 58.30
C MET A 1 -18.57 -58.51 56.87
N THR A 2 -19.06 -57.33 56.59
CA THR A 2 -19.60 -56.95 55.28
C THR A 2 -18.60 -56.01 54.60
N PRO A 3 -18.20 -56.23 53.32
CA PRO A 3 -17.33 -55.31 52.62
C PRO A 3 -18.17 -54.17 52.00
N SER A 4 -17.71 -52.97 52.28
CA SER A 4 -18.25 -51.74 51.72
C SER A 4 -17.81 -51.55 50.24
N HIS A 5 -18.80 -51.40 49.36
CA HIS A 5 -18.55 -51.02 47.97
C HIS A 5 -18.39 -49.53 47.84
N LEU A 6 -17.16 -49.07 47.48
CA LEU A 6 -16.92 -47.70 47.14
C LEU A 6 -17.30 -47.47 45.66
N ALA A 7 -18.33 -46.69 45.38
CA ALA A 7 -18.74 -46.30 44.05
C ALA A 7 -17.86 -45.15 43.56
N LEU A 8 -17.07 -45.38 42.53
CA LEU A 8 -16.29 -44.38 41.83
C LEU A 8 -17.22 -43.61 40.84
N ALA A 9 -17.55 -42.39 41.15
CA ALA A 9 -18.29 -41.54 40.22
C ALA A 9 -17.31 -40.93 39.20
N THR A 10 -17.39 -41.39 37.97
CA THR A 10 -16.67 -40.84 36.83
C THR A 10 -17.40 -39.56 36.35
N VAL A 11 -16.79 -38.40 36.64
CA VAL A 11 -17.27 -37.11 36.09
C VAL A 11 -16.72 -36.98 34.68
N THR A 12 -17.59 -37.21 33.69
CA THR A 12 -17.27 -36.96 32.28
C THR A 12 -17.40 -35.47 32.01
N LEU A 13 -16.28 -34.77 31.94
CA LEU A 13 -16.25 -33.37 31.56
C LEU A 13 -16.47 -33.28 30.03
N LEU A 14 -17.68 -32.92 29.60
CA LEU A 14 -17.97 -32.57 28.22
C LEU A 14 -17.33 -31.19 27.92
N LEU A 15 -16.14 -31.19 27.32
CA LEU A 15 -15.61 -30.02 26.64
C LEU A 15 -16.46 -29.75 25.39
N ALA A 16 -17.43 -28.83 25.52
CA ALA A 16 -18.09 -28.23 24.38
C ALA A 16 -17.06 -27.38 23.64
N VAL A 17 -16.43 -27.94 22.61
CA VAL A 17 -15.71 -27.18 21.61
C VAL A 17 -16.74 -26.32 20.89
N LEU A 18 -16.89 -25.07 21.32
CA LEU A 18 -17.54 -24.04 20.53
C LEU A 18 -16.70 -23.84 19.27
N ALA A 19 -16.99 -24.63 18.25
CA ALA A 19 -16.56 -24.36 16.89
C ALA A 19 -17.24 -23.05 16.47
N GLY A 20 -16.58 -21.92 16.80
CA GLY A 20 -16.95 -20.65 16.24
C GLY A 20 -16.95 -20.81 14.71
N ARG A 21 -18.13 -20.69 14.09
CA ARG A 21 -18.21 -20.53 12.63
C ARG A 21 -17.23 -19.43 12.27
N PRO A 22 -16.35 -19.62 11.26
CA PRO A 22 -15.56 -18.51 10.77
C PRO A 22 -16.57 -17.42 10.39
N ALA A 23 -16.52 -16.29 11.07
CA ALA A 23 -17.28 -15.11 10.67
C ALA A 23 -16.86 -14.88 9.20
N GLY A 24 -17.77 -15.08 8.27
CA GLY A 24 -17.50 -14.81 6.86
C GLY A 24 -17.01 -13.38 6.80
N ALA A 25 -15.87 -13.14 6.15
CA ALA A 25 -15.27 -11.82 6.04
C ALA A 25 -16.36 -10.86 5.55
N GLN A 26 -16.76 -9.95 6.43
CA GLN A 26 -17.81 -8.99 6.12
C GLN A 26 -17.23 -8.00 5.10
N VAL A 27 -17.87 -7.89 3.95
CA VAL A 27 -17.43 -6.96 2.90
C VAL A 27 -17.56 -5.54 3.46
N PRO A 28 -16.50 -4.70 3.36
CA PRO A 28 -16.56 -3.32 3.82
C PRO A 28 -17.65 -2.53 3.07
N THR A 29 -18.42 -1.74 3.80
CA THR A 29 -19.47 -0.89 3.24
C THR A 29 -19.03 0.56 3.03
N ASP A 30 -17.86 0.91 3.54
CA ASP A 30 -17.23 2.23 3.49
C ASP A 30 -15.71 2.08 3.50
N CYS A 31 -14.98 3.18 3.44
CA CYS A 31 -13.52 3.20 3.44
C CYS A 31 -12.90 3.27 4.85
N ASP A 32 -13.59 2.78 5.87
CA ASP A 32 -13.06 2.67 7.23
C ASP A 32 -11.89 1.69 7.28
N SER A 33 -10.74 2.18 7.74
CA SER A 33 -9.48 1.43 7.74
C SER A 33 -9.56 0.15 8.58
N THR A 34 -10.24 0.19 9.73
CA THR A 34 -10.40 -0.96 10.62
C THR A 34 -11.24 -2.06 9.98
N LYS A 35 -12.34 -1.69 9.31
CA LYS A 35 -13.22 -2.65 8.61
C LYS A 35 -12.50 -3.30 7.42
N ILE A 36 -11.76 -2.50 6.65
CA ILE A 36 -10.97 -3.01 5.52
C ILE A 36 -9.90 -3.99 6.03
N THR A 37 -9.13 -3.61 7.04
CA THR A 37 -8.09 -4.47 7.63
C THR A 37 -8.70 -5.79 8.12
N ALA A 38 -9.79 -5.75 8.86
CA ALA A 38 -10.49 -6.95 9.35
C ALA A 38 -10.99 -7.85 8.20
N ALA A 39 -11.51 -7.26 7.12
CA ALA A 39 -11.96 -8.02 5.94
C ALA A 39 -10.79 -8.76 5.24
N PHE A 40 -9.59 -8.17 5.25
CA PHE A 40 -8.40 -8.77 4.64
C PHE A 40 -7.66 -9.79 5.53
N GLU A 41 -7.89 -9.83 6.85
CA GLU A 41 -7.20 -10.76 7.76
C GLU A 41 -7.26 -12.21 7.29
N GLY A 42 -8.42 -12.67 6.85
CA GLY A 42 -8.61 -14.03 6.35
C GLY A 42 -7.79 -14.31 5.09
N PHE A 43 -7.69 -13.35 4.18
CA PHE A 43 -6.87 -13.45 2.98
C PHE A 43 -5.37 -13.43 3.32
N LEU A 44 -4.93 -12.53 4.17
CA LEU A 44 -3.52 -12.43 4.60
C LEU A 44 -3.02 -13.73 5.25
N ARG A 45 -3.90 -14.41 6.00
CA ARG A 45 -3.58 -15.67 6.68
C ARG A 45 -3.61 -16.88 5.75
N THR A 46 -4.55 -16.94 4.79
CA THR A 46 -4.83 -18.14 3.98
C THR A 46 -4.33 -18.05 2.54
N GLY A 47 -3.96 -16.85 2.06
CA GLY A 47 -3.65 -16.56 0.67
C GLY A 47 -4.85 -16.71 -0.28
N LYS A 48 -6.06 -16.96 0.25
CA LYS A 48 -7.27 -17.17 -0.56
C LYS A 48 -8.21 -15.98 -0.44
N MET A 49 -8.37 -15.26 -1.56
CA MET A 49 -9.27 -14.10 -1.63
C MET A 49 -10.73 -14.57 -1.61
N PRO A 50 -11.55 -14.15 -0.60
CA PRO A 50 -12.98 -14.40 -0.62
C PRO A 50 -13.64 -13.78 -1.86
N PRO A 51 -14.55 -14.50 -2.58
CA PRO A 51 -15.17 -13.98 -3.81
C PRO A 51 -15.84 -12.62 -3.63
N ALA A 52 -16.56 -12.42 -2.54
CA ALA A 52 -17.24 -11.16 -2.23
C ALA A 52 -16.24 -9.99 -2.03
N LEU A 53 -15.12 -10.24 -1.34
CA LEU A 53 -14.05 -9.24 -1.19
C LEU A 53 -13.38 -8.95 -2.55
N GLY A 54 -13.16 -10.00 -3.35
CA GLY A 54 -12.66 -9.83 -4.69
C GLY A 54 -13.57 -8.99 -5.61
N GLN A 55 -14.89 -9.07 -5.44
CA GLN A 55 -15.85 -8.21 -6.15
C GLN A 55 -15.80 -6.78 -5.62
N TRP A 56 -15.71 -6.60 -4.31
CA TRP A 56 -15.59 -5.29 -3.68
C TRP A 56 -14.38 -4.50 -4.20
N LEU A 57 -13.25 -5.16 -4.42
CA LEU A 57 -12.01 -4.52 -4.93
C LEU A 57 -12.17 -3.86 -6.30
N VAL A 58 -13.15 -4.27 -7.09
CA VAL A 58 -13.39 -3.76 -8.45
C VAL A 58 -14.75 -3.06 -8.59
N ASP A 59 -15.48 -2.86 -7.49
CA ASP A 59 -16.76 -2.17 -7.50
C ASP A 59 -16.56 -0.65 -7.47
N PRO A 60 -16.86 0.10 -8.55
CA PRO A 60 -16.66 1.54 -8.56
C PRO A 60 -17.44 2.27 -7.48
N LYS A 61 -18.62 1.78 -7.07
CA LYS A 61 -19.43 2.43 -6.01
C LYS A 61 -18.76 2.31 -4.65
N ALA A 62 -18.17 1.15 -4.35
CA ALA A 62 -17.49 0.90 -3.09
C ALA A 62 -16.10 1.56 -3.03
N GLN A 63 -15.45 1.73 -4.18
CA GLN A 63 -14.07 2.20 -4.27
C GLN A 63 -13.92 3.70 -4.53
N THR A 64 -14.96 4.39 -5.03
CA THR A 64 -14.85 5.81 -5.33
C THR A 64 -14.68 6.64 -4.07
N VAL A 65 -13.60 7.39 -4.02
CA VAL A 65 -13.27 8.37 -2.98
C VAL A 65 -13.14 9.74 -3.64
N GLU A 66 -13.67 10.75 -2.99
CA GLU A 66 -13.48 12.13 -3.43
C GLU A 66 -12.01 12.51 -3.35
N PRO A 67 -11.35 12.94 -4.44
CA PRO A 67 -9.95 13.36 -4.38
C PRO A 67 -9.81 14.62 -3.52
N TYR A 68 -8.69 14.75 -2.84
CA TYR A 68 -8.45 15.87 -1.93
C TYR A 68 -7.00 16.34 -1.94
N ARG A 69 -6.80 17.60 -1.59
CA ARG A 69 -5.47 18.17 -1.36
C ARG A 69 -4.98 17.70 0.02
N ALA A 70 -3.93 16.89 0.02
CA ALA A 70 -3.29 16.41 1.23
C ALA A 70 -2.28 17.41 1.78
N PHE A 71 -1.48 18.03 0.91
CA PHE A 71 -0.55 19.12 1.19
C PHE A 71 -0.64 20.16 0.06
N ASP A 72 0.03 21.27 0.18
CA ASP A 72 -0.07 22.34 -0.83
C ASP A 72 0.35 21.87 -2.24
N ASN A 73 1.28 20.92 -2.30
CA ASN A 73 1.77 20.33 -3.54
C ASN A 73 1.41 18.85 -3.72
N VAL A 74 0.55 18.26 -2.87
CA VAL A 74 0.22 16.83 -2.92
C VAL A 74 -1.27 16.60 -2.86
N TYR A 75 -1.77 15.78 -3.79
CA TYR A 75 -3.17 15.40 -3.87
C TYR A 75 -3.33 13.88 -3.80
N TYR A 76 -4.33 13.43 -3.05
CA TYR A 76 -4.81 12.07 -3.13
C TYR A 76 -5.77 11.95 -4.31
N VAL A 77 -5.46 11.05 -5.25
CA VAL A 77 -6.26 10.80 -6.45
C VAL A 77 -6.63 9.32 -6.60
N GLY A 78 -6.37 8.53 -5.56
CA GLY A 78 -6.62 7.10 -5.49
C GLY A 78 -8.06 6.70 -5.25
N VAL A 79 -8.23 5.46 -4.81
CA VAL A 79 -9.52 4.84 -4.46
C VAL A 79 -9.50 4.36 -3.00
N CYS A 80 -10.61 3.80 -2.52
CA CYS A 80 -10.77 3.36 -1.14
C CYS A 80 -9.67 2.36 -0.69
N TRP A 81 -9.29 1.44 -1.57
CA TRP A 81 -8.34 0.37 -1.23
C TRP A 81 -6.90 0.68 -1.60
N VAL A 82 -6.65 1.37 -2.73
CA VAL A 82 -5.32 1.64 -3.27
C VAL A 82 -5.10 3.13 -3.46
N SER A 83 -3.96 3.60 -3.02
CA SER A 83 -3.56 5.00 -3.20
C SER A 83 -3.00 5.26 -4.60
N ALA A 84 -3.22 6.47 -5.07
CA ALA A 84 -2.42 7.12 -6.08
C ALA A 84 -2.17 8.56 -5.61
N TRP A 85 -0.93 9.04 -5.69
CA TRP A 85 -0.54 10.35 -5.22
C TRP A 85 -0.08 11.22 -6.37
N LEU A 86 -0.65 12.41 -6.49
CA LEU A 86 -0.27 13.39 -7.50
C LEU A 86 0.48 14.53 -6.83
N ILE A 87 1.70 14.77 -7.26
CA ILE A 87 2.58 15.81 -6.73
C ILE A 87 2.75 16.88 -7.80
N THR A 88 2.34 18.11 -7.50
CA THR A 88 2.54 19.27 -8.38
C THR A 88 3.89 19.92 -8.10
N THR A 89 4.57 20.32 -9.17
CA THR A 89 5.86 20.98 -9.14
C THR A 89 5.87 22.24 -10.00
N SER A 90 6.93 23.02 -9.99
CA SER A 90 7.06 24.21 -10.84
C SER A 90 7.19 23.87 -12.34
N ASP A 91 7.43 22.60 -12.73
CA ASP A 91 7.52 22.14 -14.13
C ASP A 91 6.56 20.98 -14.46
N GLY A 92 5.37 20.99 -13.92
CA GLY A 92 4.34 19.98 -14.16
C GLY A 92 4.05 19.12 -12.95
N ALA A 93 3.75 17.82 -13.15
CA ALA A 93 3.35 16.93 -12.08
C ALA A 93 4.09 15.58 -12.13
N VAL A 94 4.12 14.90 -10.99
CA VAL A 94 4.56 13.51 -10.83
C VAL A 94 3.42 12.71 -10.23
N LEU A 95 3.16 11.54 -10.78
CA LEU A 95 2.17 10.59 -10.27
C LEU A 95 2.90 9.40 -9.63
N ILE A 96 2.49 9.00 -8.43
CA ILE A 96 2.94 7.75 -7.80
C ILE A 96 1.80 6.74 -7.88
N ASP A 97 2.05 5.61 -8.55
CA ASP A 97 1.13 4.53 -8.88
C ASP A 97 -0.05 4.93 -9.77
N THR A 98 -0.68 3.95 -10.41
CA THR A 98 -1.66 4.18 -11.47
C THR A 98 -3.00 3.47 -11.24
N LEU A 99 -3.19 2.83 -10.09
CA LEU A 99 -4.35 1.99 -9.82
C LEU A 99 -4.46 0.80 -10.83
N HIS A 100 -5.65 0.30 -11.00
CA HIS A 100 -5.97 -0.84 -11.89
C HIS A 100 -7.34 -0.66 -12.56
N ASP A 101 -7.65 -1.50 -13.53
CA ASP A 101 -9.00 -1.55 -14.07
C ASP A 101 -10.02 -2.04 -13.02
N PRO A 102 -11.20 -1.39 -12.91
CA PRO A 102 -11.74 -0.39 -13.84
C PRO A 102 -11.44 1.08 -13.48
N PHE A 103 -10.46 1.39 -12.65
CA PHE A 103 -10.26 2.72 -12.05
C PHE A 103 -9.35 3.66 -12.86
N GLY A 104 -8.82 3.24 -14.00
CA GLY A 104 -7.97 4.11 -14.84
C GLY A 104 -8.68 5.40 -15.28
N ASP A 105 -9.96 5.32 -15.67
CA ASP A 105 -10.74 6.52 -16.03
C ASP A 105 -11.07 7.37 -14.81
N LEU A 106 -11.34 6.75 -13.66
CA LEU A 106 -11.56 7.46 -12.39
C LEU A 106 -10.30 8.20 -11.93
N LEU A 107 -9.12 7.57 -12.05
CA LEU A 107 -7.84 8.22 -11.75
C LEU A 107 -7.67 9.50 -12.57
N ILE A 108 -7.90 9.43 -13.88
CA ILE A 108 -7.81 10.59 -14.77
C ILE A 108 -8.86 11.66 -14.41
N ALA A 109 -10.07 11.24 -14.07
CA ALA A 109 -11.13 12.18 -13.62
C ALA A 109 -10.74 12.86 -12.30
N ASN A 110 -10.17 12.12 -11.35
CA ASN A 110 -9.69 12.64 -10.07
C ASN A 110 -8.55 13.67 -10.26
N ILE A 111 -7.59 13.36 -11.15
CA ILE A 111 -6.50 14.30 -11.49
C ILE A 111 -7.07 15.62 -12.05
N ARG A 112 -8.02 15.54 -12.98
CA ARG A 112 -8.69 16.74 -13.53
C ARG A 112 -9.49 17.50 -12.47
N LYS A 113 -10.16 16.78 -11.56
CA LYS A 113 -11.00 17.36 -10.52
C LYS A 113 -10.20 18.17 -9.51
N VAL A 114 -8.95 17.80 -9.24
CA VAL A 114 -8.04 18.62 -8.42
C VAL A 114 -7.37 19.76 -9.20
N GLY A 115 -7.80 20.02 -10.45
CA GLY A 115 -7.35 21.14 -11.25
C GLY A 115 -6.05 20.91 -12.04
N VAL A 116 -5.58 19.66 -12.13
CA VAL A 116 -4.34 19.32 -12.86
C VAL A 116 -4.68 18.72 -14.21
N ASP A 117 -4.04 19.21 -15.27
CA ASP A 117 -4.10 18.58 -16.58
C ASP A 117 -3.24 17.30 -16.58
N PRO A 118 -3.81 16.12 -16.87
CA PRO A 118 -3.03 14.89 -17.01
C PRO A 118 -1.85 15.02 -17.97
N ALA A 119 -1.94 15.82 -19.02
CA ALA A 119 -0.84 16.06 -19.96
C ALA A 119 0.38 16.74 -19.33
N SER A 120 0.21 17.41 -18.17
CA SER A 120 1.32 18.02 -17.42
C SER A 120 2.16 17.02 -16.63
N ILE A 121 1.74 15.75 -16.52
CA ILE A 121 2.49 14.72 -15.80
C ILE A 121 3.79 14.42 -16.57
N LYS A 122 4.92 14.60 -15.90
CA LYS A 122 6.27 14.37 -16.44
C LYS A 122 6.77 12.97 -16.12
N TYR A 123 6.47 12.46 -14.92
CA TYR A 123 6.89 11.14 -14.47
C TYR A 123 5.73 10.41 -13.78
N VAL A 124 5.71 9.09 -13.99
CA VAL A 124 4.92 8.15 -13.21
C VAL A 124 5.91 7.24 -12.47
N LEU A 125 5.97 7.36 -11.15
CA LEU A 125 6.82 6.56 -10.27
C LEU A 125 5.99 5.37 -9.79
N MET A 126 6.31 4.18 -10.27
CA MET A 126 5.57 2.96 -9.94
C MET A 126 6.30 2.21 -8.82
N THR A 127 5.58 1.85 -7.77
CA THR A 127 6.18 1.28 -6.56
C THR A 127 6.59 -0.18 -6.73
N HIS A 128 5.74 -1.02 -7.33
CA HIS A 128 6.04 -2.43 -7.58
C HIS A 128 5.09 -3.03 -8.63
N GLY A 129 5.38 -4.24 -9.09
CA GLY A 129 4.76 -4.87 -10.27
C GLY A 129 3.36 -5.47 -10.07
N HIS A 130 2.65 -5.22 -8.96
CA HIS A 130 1.29 -5.71 -8.79
C HIS A 130 0.27 -4.90 -9.59
N PHE A 131 -0.78 -5.58 -10.05
CA PHE A 131 -1.80 -5.02 -10.94
C PHE A 131 -2.48 -3.77 -10.37
N ASP A 132 -2.69 -3.72 -9.07
CA ASP A 132 -3.38 -2.64 -8.36
C ASP A 132 -2.55 -1.35 -8.27
N HIS A 133 -1.25 -1.41 -8.52
CA HIS A 133 -0.35 -0.26 -8.56
C HIS A 133 0.00 0.18 -9.99
N VAL A 134 0.06 -0.76 -10.92
CA VAL A 134 0.54 -0.48 -12.29
C VAL A 134 -0.45 -0.81 -13.39
N GLY A 135 -1.60 -1.42 -13.07
CA GLY A 135 -2.57 -1.86 -14.07
C GLY A 135 -3.21 -0.73 -14.88
N GLY A 136 -3.28 0.48 -14.32
CA GLY A 136 -3.75 1.67 -15.02
C GLY A 136 -2.68 2.39 -15.86
N ALA A 137 -1.43 1.91 -15.87
CA ALA A 137 -0.33 2.59 -16.55
C ALA A 137 -0.59 2.82 -18.04
N TYR A 138 -1.22 1.87 -18.73
CA TYR A 138 -1.55 2.01 -20.15
C TYR A 138 -2.52 3.18 -20.41
N LYS A 139 -3.47 3.41 -19.48
CA LYS A 139 -4.43 4.51 -19.57
C LYS A 139 -3.73 5.85 -19.38
N VAL A 140 -2.88 5.97 -18.35
CA VAL A 140 -2.08 7.18 -18.12
C VAL A 140 -1.17 7.45 -19.32
N LYS A 141 -0.50 6.43 -19.85
CA LYS A 141 0.38 6.54 -21.02
C LYS A 141 -0.34 7.06 -22.27
N SER A 142 -1.59 6.67 -22.46
CA SER A 142 -2.37 7.11 -23.63
C SER A 142 -2.74 8.60 -23.62
N LEU A 143 -2.62 9.27 -22.45
CA LEU A 143 -3.02 10.65 -22.22
C LEU A 143 -1.86 11.58 -21.84
N THR A 144 -0.64 11.02 -21.69
CA THR A 144 0.52 11.76 -21.24
C THR A 144 1.77 11.43 -22.06
N ASN A 145 2.76 12.32 -22.03
CA ASN A 145 4.12 12.05 -22.49
C ASN A 145 5.05 11.69 -21.32
N ALA A 146 4.49 11.28 -20.19
CA ALA A 146 5.24 10.97 -19.00
C ALA A 146 6.24 9.83 -19.21
N ARG A 147 7.37 9.88 -18.51
CA ARG A 147 8.30 8.76 -18.33
C ARG A 147 7.78 7.88 -17.19
N PHE A 148 7.76 6.58 -17.40
CA PHE A 148 7.32 5.60 -16.41
C PHE A 148 8.53 4.92 -15.78
N ALA A 149 8.69 5.08 -14.49
CA ALA A 149 9.87 4.63 -13.74
C ALA A 149 9.53 3.46 -12.82
N MET A 150 10.35 2.42 -12.84
CA MET A 150 10.30 1.27 -11.94
C MET A 150 11.68 0.62 -11.89
N THR A 151 11.96 -0.18 -10.86
CA THR A 151 13.18 -0.99 -10.82
C THR A 151 13.20 -2.03 -11.95
N GLU A 152 14.37 -2.54 -12.32
CA GLU A 152 14.49 -3.60 -13.34
C GLU A 152 13.65 -4.83 -12.99
N LYS A 153 13.72 -5.26 -11.71
CA LYS A 153 12.91 -6.39 -11.22
C LYS A 153 11.42 -6.07 -11.21
N GLY A 154 11.02 -4.85 -10.83
CA GLY A 154 9.63 -4.40 -10.85
C GLY A 154 9.02 -4.46 -12.24
N TRP A 155 9.76 -4.02 -13.26
CA TRP A 155 9.35 -4.15 -14.66
C TRP A 155 9.14 -5.62 -15.06
N ALA A 156 10.09 -6.50 -14.70
CA ALA A 156 10.01 -7.92 -15.02
C ALA A 156 8.81 -8.60 -14.32
N GLU A 157 8.60 -8.29 -13.05
CA GLU A 157 7.45 -8.79 -12.25
C GLU A 157 6.11 -8.32 -12.84
N ALA A 158 5.99 -7.04 -13.19
CA ALA A 158 4.79 -6.47 -13.79
C ALA A 158 4.46 -7.13 -15.15
N MET A 159 5.45 -7.27 -16.02
CA MET A 159 5.27 -7.91 -17.31
C MET A 159 4.88 -9.37 -17.18
N THR A 160 5.51 -10.11 -16.27
CA THR A 160 5.19 -11.52 -15.98
C THR A 160 3.77 -11.67 -15.44
N SER A 161 3.38 -10.81 -14.49
CA SER A 161 2.04 -10.80 -13.90
C SER A 161 0.96 -10.44 -14.93
N ALA A 162 1.21 -9.43 -15.76
CA ALA A 162 0.30 -9.07 -16.85
C ALA A 162 0.13 -10.22 -17.87
N GLN A 163 1.23 -10.87 -18.26
CA GLN A 163 1.18 -12.04 -19.14
C GLN A 163 0.41 -13.20 -18.50
N ALA A 164 0.63 -13.50 -17.24
CA ALA A 164 -0.08 -14.56 -16.52
C ALA A 164 -1.58 -14.26 -16.34
N SER A 165 -1.98 -12.99 -16.37
CA SER A 165 -3.40 -12.60 -16.29
C SER A 165 -4.19 -12.85 -17.57
N GLN A 166 -3.52 -13.04 -18.71
CA GLN A 166 -4.18 -13.22 -20.00
C GLN A 166 -5.05 -14.48 -20.00
N GLY A 167 -6.25 -14.37 -20.57
CA GLY A 167 -7.23 -15.45 -20.53
C GLY A 167 -8.03 -15.56 -19.23
N THR A 168 -7.77 -14.72 -18.24
CA THR A 168 -8.56 -14.63 -17.01
C THR A 168 -9.58 -13.49 -17.07
N PRO A 169 -10.66 -13.51 -16.25
CA PRO A 169 -11.58 -12.38 -16.14
C PRO A 169 -10.93 -11.08 -15.63
N ARG A 170 -9.76 -11.16 -15.01
CA ARG A 170 -9.00 -10.02 -14.46
C ARG A 170 -7.74 -9.73 -15.29
N ARG A 171 -7.82 -9.95 -16.60
CA ARG A 171 -6.69 -9.62 -17.49
C ARG A 171 -6.39 -8.12 -17.44
N TRP A 172 -5.12 -7.80 -17.46
CA TRP A 172 -4.63 -6.44 -17.56
C TRP A 172 -3.40 -6.38 -18.47
N THR A 173 -3.02 -5.19 -18.89
CA THR A 173 -1.93 -4.99 -19.84
C THR A 173 -0.91 -4.04 -19.26
N MET A 174 0.35 -4.45 -19.26
CA MET A 174 1.47 -3.58 -18.89
C MET A 174 1.99 -2.84 -20.14
N ILE A 175 2.41 -1.60 -19.95
CA ILE A 175 3.14 -0.84 -20.98
C ILE A 175 4.53 -1.44 -21.21
N ALA A 176 5.14 -1.13 -22.34
CA ALA A 176 6.54 -1.46 -22.58
C ALA A 176 7.44 -0.79 -21.53
N LYS A 177 8.51 -1.49 -21.12
CA LYS A 177 9.51 -0.96 -20.18
C LYS A 177 10.03 0.37 -20.70
N ASP A 178 10.06 1.39 -19.81
CA ASP A 178 10.52 2.73 -20.14
C ASP A 178 11.79 3.07 -19.31
N LEU A 179 11.65 3.74 -18.18
CA LEU A 179 12.78 4.13 -17.34
C LEU A 179 13.04 3.09 -16.24
N VAL A 180 14.25 2.61 -16.20
CA VAL A 180 14.74 1.79 -15.07
C VAL A 180 15.39 2.70 -14.05
N VAL A 181 14.95 2.58 -12.81
CA VAL A 181 15.54 3.26 -11.64
C VAL A 181 16.13 2.25 -10.68
N LYS A 182 17.08 2.69 -9.89
CA LYS A 182 17.78 1.89 -8.88
C LYS A 182 17.95 2.66 -7.58
N ASP A 183 18.38 1.96 -6.56
CA ASP A 183 18.67 2.54 -5.25
C ASP A 183 19.63 3.73 -5.35
N GLY A 184 19.26 4.84 -4.68
CA GLY A 184 20.01 6.08 -4.65
C GLY A 184 19.86 6.98 -5.89
N ASP A 185 19.08 6.55 -6.90
CA ASP A 185 18.74 7.45 -8.00
C ASP A 185 17.90 8.63 -7.51
N VAL A 186 17.99 9.74 -8.24
CA VAL A 186 17.27 10.98 -7.95
C VAL A 186 16.57 11.45 -9.23
N ILE A 187 15.28 11.74 -9.12
CA ILE A 187 14.49 12.34 -10.20
C ILE A 187 14.07 13.74 -9.77
N THR A 188 14.44 14.75 -10.53
CA THR A 188 14.06 16.15 -10.27
C THR A 188 13.07 16.63 -11.32
N VAL A 189 11.95 17.21 -10.86
CA VAL A 189 10.93 17.85 -11.71
C VAL A 189 10.63 19.22 -11.11
N GLY A 190 11.02 20.25 -11.82
CA GLY A 190 10.90 21.62 -11.34
C GLY A 190 11.59 21.83 -9.99
N ASP A 191 10.84 22.25 -9.00
CA ASP A 191 11.30 22.54 -7.62
C ASP A 191 11.25 21.32 -6.68
N THR A 192 10.94 20.14 -7.16
CA THR A 192 10.77 18.94 -6.34
C THR A 192 11.74 17.83 -6.78
N THR A 193 12.42 17.26 -5.79
CA THR A 193 13.36 16.15 -5.97
C THR A 193 12.82 14.90 -5.32
N PHE A 194 12.83 13.79 -6.05
CA PHE A 194 12.37 12.48 -5.61
C PHE A 194 13.56 11.54 -5.44
N GLY A 195 13.82 11.09 -4.23
CA GLY A 195 14.80 10.04 -3.93
C GLY A 195 14.20 8.66 -4.18
N VAL A 196 14.96 7.76 -4.78
CA VAL A 196 14.56 6.39 -5.07
C VAL A 196 15.26 5.44 -4.10
N TYR A 197 14.50 4.54 -3.50
CA TYR A 197 14.99 3.51 -2.57
C TYR A 197 14.51 2.15 -3.05
N GLU A 198 15.40 1.23 -3.36
CA GLU A 198 15.01 -0.17 -3.50
C GLU A 198 14.70 -0.73 -2.11
N THR A 199 13.46 -1.20 -1.94
CA THR A 199 12.94 -1.77 -0.70
C THR A 199 12.32 -3.14 -0.97
N PRO A 200 13.15 -4.13 -1.39
CA PRO A 200 12.67 -5.45 -1.75
C PRO A 200 12.04 -6.16 -0.55
N GLY A 201 11.09 -7.04 -0.84
CA GLY A 201 10.45 -7.88 0.18
C GLY A 201 8.99 -8.17 -0.13
N HIS A 202 8.12 -7.17 -0.18
CA HIS A 202 6.76 -7.38 -0.67
C HIS A 202 6.77 -7.99 -2.08
N THR A 203 7.53 -7.40 -2.98
CA THR A 203 8.10 -8.04 -4.17
C THR A 203 9.61 -7.76 -4.21
N PHE A 204 10.37 -8.50 -5.00
CA PHE A 204 11.80 -8.22 -5.15
C PHE A 204 12.09 -6.94 -5.92
N GLY A 205 11.11 -6.46 -6.69
CA GLY A 205 11.20 -5.24 -7.49
C GLY A 205 10.62 -4.00 -6.83
N THR A 206 10.27 -4.07 -5.54
CA THR A 206 9.67 -2.93 -4.82
C THR A 206 10.63 -1.75 -4.72
N ALA A 207 10.14 -0.56 -5.08
CA ALA A 207 10.75 0.73 -4.82
C ALA A 207 9.90 1.58 -3.89
N SER A 208 10.56 2.40 -3.08
CA SER A 208 9.96 3.44 -2.25
C SER A 208 10.50 4.81 -2.71
N TYR A 209 9.77 5.86 -2.43
CA TYR A 209 10.10 7.21 -2.88
C TYR A 209 10.03 8.22 -1.75
N SER A 210 11.00 9.14 -1.69
CA SER A 210 10.98 10.27 -0.76
C SER A 210 10.94 11.60 -1.49
N PHE A 211 10.31 12.59 -0.91
CA PHE A 211 10.26 13.96 -1.42
C PHE A 211 9.73 14.91 -0.34
N HIS A 212 9.82 16.22 -0.59
CA HIS A 212 9.28 17.20 0.37
C HIS A 212 7.84 17.62 0.00
N VAL A 213 7.01 17.73 1.03
CA VAL A 213 5.64 18.23 0.98
C VAL A 213 5.51 19.54 1.73
N ARG A 214 4.61 20.42 1.30
CA ARG A 214 4.45 21.78 1.86
C ARG A 214 3.08 21.98 2.50
N ASP A 215 3.07 22.65 3.64
CA ASP A 215 1.85 23.10 4.35
C ASP A 215 2.06 24.56 4.79
N GLY A 216 1.66 25.52 3.98
CA GLY A 216 1.94 26.93 4.17
C GLY A 216 3.45 27.24 4.14
N ALA A 217 4.00 27.69 5.25
CA ALA A 217 5.43 27.98 5.39
C ALA A 217 6.25 26.76 5.79
N ASP A 218 5.60 25.68 6.21
CA ASP A 218 6.26 24.47 6.69
C ASP A 218 6.55 23.50 5.54
N SER A 219 7.66 22.79 5.66
CA SER A 219 8.05 21.73 4.75
C SER A 219 8.34 20.45 5.53
N TYR A 220 7.85 19.32 5.05
CA TYR A 220 8.02 18.02 5.70
C TYR A 220 8.60 17.01 4.72
N HIS A 221 9.48 16.14 5.20
CA HIS A 221 10.00 15.04 4.41
C HIS A 221 8.98 13.90 4.41
N ALA A 222 8.45 13.59 3.22
CA ALA A 222 7.49 12.52 2.99
C ALA A 222 8.15 11.30 2.38
N PHE A 223 7.59 10.13 2.66
CA PHE A 223 8.02 8.86 2.15
C PHE A 223 6.82 7.99 1.73
N THR A 224 6.91 7.36 0.57
CA THR A 224 5.96 6.33 0.14
C THR A 224 6.62 4.97 0.25
N VAL A 225 6.15 4.11 1.16
CA VAL A 225 6.61 2.72 1.25
C VAL A 225 5.96 1.92 0.13
N GLY A 226 6.77 1.36 -0.76
CA GLY A 226 6.29 0.78 -2.01
C GLY A 226 5.49 -0.52 -1.86
N GLY A 227 5.71 -1.28 -0.80
CA GLY A 227 4.97 -2.53 -0.56
C GLY A 227 4.93 -2.87 0.92
N LEU A 228 3.72 -3.02 1.46
CA LEU A 228 3.46 -3.15 2.90
C LEU A 228 3.07 -4.57 3.31
N GLY A 229 2.38 -5.33 2.44
CA GLY A 229 1.81 -6.63 2.81
C GLY A 229 2.82 -7.77 2.72
N LEU A 230 2.64 -8.79 3.57
CA LEU A 230 3.39 -10.05 3.54
C LEU A 230 2.71 -11.12 2.67
N ASN A 231 1.57 -10.80 2.06
CA ASN A 231 0.75 -11.74 1.29
C ASN A 231 1.39 -12.21 -0.03
N ALA A 232 2.34 -11.46 -0.57
CA ALA A 232 3.08 -11.82 -1.78
C ALA A 232 4.39 -12.60 -1.51
N ILE A 233 4.74 -12.79 -0.24
CA ILE A 233 5.97 -13.45 0.17
C ILE A 233 5.85 -14.97 0.01
N GLN A 234 6.84 -15.57 -0.65
CA GLN A 234 6.89 -17.01 -0.98
C GLN A 234 8.13 -17.73 -0.46
N SER A 235 9.10 -17.03 0.13
CA SER A 235 10.34 -17.61 0.62
C SER A 235 10.93 -16.86 1.82
N SER A 236 11.74 -17.56 2.63
CA SER A 236 12.49 -16.96 3.74
C SER A 236 13.43 -15.85 3.26
N GLN A 237 14.07 -16.02 2.10
CA GLN A 237 14.94 -14.98 1.51
C GLN A 237 14.17 -13.69 1.24
N GLN A 238 12.92 -13.80 0.77
CA GLN A 238 12.07 -12.63 0.50
C GLN A 238 11.66 -11.95 1.80
N VAL A 239 11.37 -12.71 2.86
CA VAL A 239 11.09 -12.15 4.20
C VAL A 239 12.33 -11.43 4.77
N GLU A 240 13.52 -12.03 4.64
CA GLU A 240 14.77 -11.41 5.10
C GLU A 240 15.03 -10.07 4.39
N ALA A 241 14.78 -10.02 3.08
CA ALA A 241 14.85 -8.76 2.31
C ALA A 241 13.83 -7.72 2.80
N TYR A 242 12.61 -8.16 3.13
CA TYR A 242 11.57 -7.29 3.68
C TYR A 242 11.98 -6.71 5.04
N ILE A 243 12.51 -7.53 5.96
CA ILE A 243 12.99 -7.09 7.27
C ILE A 243 14.12 -6.06 7.11
N ALA A 244 15.06 -6.31 6.20
CA ALA A 244 16.14 -5.36 5.91
C ALA A 244 15.60 -4.02 5.38
N SER A 245 14.62 -4.06 4.47
CA SER A 245 13.99 -2.87 3.92
C SER A 245 13.25 -2.06 4.99
N VAL A 246 12.43 -2.71 5.83
CA VAL A 246 11.71 -2.03 6.92
C VAL A 246 12.68 -1.43 7.94
N THR A 247 13.77 -2.15 8.26
CA THR A 247 14.82 -1.64 9.16
C THR A 247 15.48 -0.38 8.59
N ARG A 248 15.85 -0.40 7.31
CA ARG A 248 16.43 0.75 6.61
C ARG A 248 15.48 1.95 6.62
N ILE A 249 14.18 1.73 6.34
CA ILE A 249 13.19 2.82 6.39
C ILE A 249 13.08 3.39 7.81
N ALA A 250 13.10 2.55 8.84
CA ALA A 250 13.08 3.00 10.23
C ALA A 250 14.31 3.84 10.61
N GLU A 251 15.47 3.59 10.00
CA GLU A 251 16.66 4.43 10.16
C GLU A 251 16.47 5.80 9.49
N LEU A 252 15.87 5.84 8.28
CA LEU A 252 15.55 7.10 7.60
C LEU A 252 14.56 7.97 8.40
N VAL A 253 13.56 7.36 9.02
CA VAL A 253 12.58 8.07 9.89
C VAL A 253 13.26 8.71 11.10
N ARG A 254 14.35 8.09 11.61
CA ARG A 254 15.06 8.55 12.82
C ARG A 254 16.27 9.44 12.52
N GLN A 255 16.53 9.77 11.27
CA GLN A 255 17.68 10.63 10.94
C GLN A 255 17.59 11.98 11.68
N PRO A 256 18.70 12.46 12.27
CA PRO A 256 18.68 13.72 13.02
C PRO A 256 18.54 14.93 12.11
N THR A 257 18.97 14.81 10.86
CA THR A 257 18.85 15.86 9.84
C THR A 257 17.84 15.42 8.81
N ASP A 258 16.78 16.21 8.61
CA ASP A 258 15.71 15.96 7.64
C ASP A 258 14.98 14.60 7.85
N PRO A 259 14.43 14.34 9.06
CA PRO A 259 13.73 13.09 9.35
C PRO A 259 12.47 12.95 8.50
N ILE A 260 12.15 11.72 8.12
CA ILE A 260 10.87 11.46 7.46
C ILE A 260 9.75 11.55 8.50
N THR A 261 8.80 12.45 8.28
CA THR A 261 7.70 12.74 9.22
C THR A 261 6.31 12.46 8.62
N VAL A 262 6.25 12.17 7.32
CA VAL A 262 5.00 11.91 6.60
C VAL A 262 5.09 10.58 5.87
N HIS A 263 4.15 9.67 6.13
CA HIS A 263 3.99 8.43 5.38
C HIS A 263 2.79 8.54 4.42
N LEU A 264 3.07 8.68 3.13
CA LEU A 264 2.07 8.62 2.06
C LEU A 264 1.92 7.15 1.63
N THR A 265 1.02 6.45 2.30
CA THR A 265 0.84 5.00 2.10
C THR A 265 0.32 4.63 0.72
N THR A 266 0.65 3.42 0.26
CA THR A 266 0.12 2.80 -0.97
C THR A 266 -1.26 2.16 -0.77
N HIS A 267 -1.66 1.87 0.48
CA HIS A 267 -2.98 1.36 0.83
C HIS A 267 -3.56 2.14 2.02
N PRO A 268 -4.66 2.91 1.86
CA PRO A 268 -5.19 3.81 2.88
C PRO A 268 -5.47 3.16 4.24
N SER A 269 -5.94 1.91 4.24
CA SER A 269 -6.24 1.19 5.48
C SER A 269 -5.02 0.83 6.32
N SER A 270 -3.81 0.87 5.74
CA SER A 270 -2.59 0.42 6.43
C SER A 270 -2.09 1.38 7.52
N ASN A 271 -2.46 2.66 7.46
CA ASN A 271 -2.06 3.68 8.43
C ASN A 271 -3.18 4.65 8.83
N GLY A 272 -4.44 4.30 8.59
CA GLY A 272 -5.57 5.16 8.93
C GLY A 272 -5.65 6.44 8.09
N LEU A 273 -5.21 6.39 6.82
CA LEU A 273 -5.23 7.54 5.92
C LEU A 273 -6.63 8.12 5.74
N THR A 274 -7.66 7.28 5.65
CA THR A 274 -9.06 7.72 5.50
C THR A 274 -9.49 8.59 6.68
N GLU A 275 -9.19 8.17 7.90
CA GLU A 275 -9.50 8.89 9.12
C GLU A 275 -8.68 10.17 9.26
N ALA A 276 -7.41 10.13 8.86
CA ALA A 276 -6.55 11.32 8.80
C ALA A 276 -7.06 12.35 7.78
N ALA A 277 -7.53 11.90 6.61
CA ALA A 277 -8.15 12.76 5.60
C ALA A 277 -9.46 13.41 6.09
N GLN A 278 -10.26 12.71 6.89
CA GLN A 278 -11.43 13.30 7.52
C GLN A 278 -11.06 14.40 8.53
N ARG A 279 -10.02 14.17 9.35
CA ARG A 279 -9.49 15.21 10.26
C ARG A 279 -8.92 16.41 9.48
N LEU A 280 -8.27 16.16 8.34
CA LEU A 280 -7.74 17.22 7.48
C LEU A 280 -8.84 18.15 6.96
N LYS A 281 -10.02 17.63 6.60
CA LYS A 281 -11.17 18.45 6.14
C LYS A 281 -11.69 19.40 7.20
N SER A 282 -11.56 19.06 8.47
CA SER A 282 -12.03 19.88 9.60
C SER A 282 -10.91 20.67 10.29
N ARG A 283 -9.66 20.54 9.78
CA ARG A 283 -8.49 21.21 10.35
C ARG A 283 -8.60 22.72 10.23
N ARG A 284 -8.35 23.43 11.32
CA ARG A 284 -8.30 24.88 11.37
C ARG A 284 -6.86 25.39 11.18
N PRO A 285 -6.66 26.62 10.72
CA PRO A 285 -5.34 27.23 10.65
C PRO A 285 -4.60 27.17 12.00
N GLY A 286 -3.33 26.72 11.97
CA GLY A 286 -2.49 26.58 13.17
C GLY A 286 -2.65 25.25 13.93
N GLU A 287 -3.59 24.39 13.58
CA GLU A 287 -3.65 23.05 14.12
C GLU A 287 -2.61 22.13 13.45
N PRO A 288 -2.06 21.12 14.18
CA PRO A 288 -1.14 20.16 13.61
C PRO A 288 -1.69 19.47 12.36
N HIS A 289 -0.82 19.19 11.39
CA HIS A 289 -1.25 18.50 10.17
C HIS A 289 -1.50 17.01 10.44
N PRO A 290 -2.69 16.46 10.14
CA PRO A 290 -3.06 15.09 10.53
C PRO A 290 -2.24 13.98 9.86
N LEU A 291 -1.52 14.28 8.77
CA LEU A 291 -0.64 13.35 8.06
C LEU A 291 0.83 13.49 8.48
N VAL A 292 1.18 14.45 9.35
CA VAL A 292 2.50 14.59 9.95
C VAL A 292 2.48 13.77 11.25
N ASP A 293 2.83 12.49 11.15
CA ASP A 293 2.77 11.53 12.26
C ASP A 293 3.99 10.60 12.28
N PRO A 294 5.17 11.12 12.69
CA PRO A 294 6.37 10.32 12.77
C PRO A 294 6.29 9.19 13.82
N ALA A 295 5.49 9.39 14.87
CA ALA A 295 5.28 8.36 15.90
C ALA A 295 4.44 7.19 15.36
N GLY A 296 3.33 7.49 14.69
CA GLY A 296 2.50 6.48 14.04
C GLY A 296 3.27 5.74 12.95
N PHE A 297 4.08 6.43 12.15
CA PHE A 297 4.90 5.77 11.14
C PHE A 297 5.96 4.87 11.77
N THR A 298 6.63 5.29 12.84
CA THR A 298 7.57 4.44 13.59
C THR A 298 6.88 3.19 14.12
N SER A 299 5.72 3.34 14.75
CA SER A 299 4.94 2.21 15.28
C SER A 299 4.49 1.23 14.18
N GLN A 300 4.10 1.75 13.02
CA GLN A 300 3.77 0.92 11.86
C GLN A 300 4.98 0.10 11.37
N LEU A 301 6.15 0.71 11.25
CA LEU A 301 7.37 0.01 10.84
C LEU A 301 7.79 -1.08 11.85
N GLU A 302 7.63 -0.82 13.15
CA GLU A 302 7.90 -1.81 14.20
C GLU A 302 6.93 -3.00 14.11
N MET A 303 5.64 -2.75 13.86
CA MET A 303 4.64 -3.80 13.63
C MET A 303 4.97 -4.61 12.37
N LEU A 304 5.25 -3.96 11.24
CA LEU A 304 5.61 -4.64 9.99
C LEU A 304 6.85 -5.52 10.15
N ARG A 305 7.86 -5.05 10.89
CA ARG A 305 9.06 -5.83 11.18
C ARG A 305 8.74 -7.05 12.03
N LYS A 306 7.97 -6.88 13.10
CA LYS A 306 7.55 -7.99 13.98
C LYS A 306 6.78 -9.06 13.21
N ASP A 307 5.79 -8.65 12.42
CA ASP A 307 4.99 -9.58 11.60
C ASP A 307 5.87 -10.34 10.59
N ALA A 308 6.87 -9.67 10.02
CA ALA A 308 7.85 -10.31 9.13
C ALA A 308 8.77 -11.28 9.87
N GLU A 309 9.22 -10.96 11.08
CA GLU A 309 10.01 -11.90 11.91
C GLU A 309 9.22 -13.17 12.25
N GLU A 310 7.93 -13.04 12.57
CA GLU A 310 7.02 -14.18 12.76
C GLU A 310 6.85 -14.99 11.46
N ARG A 311 6.67 -14.32 10.34
CA ARG A 311 6.58 -14.95 9.02
C ARG A 311 7.87 -15.68 8.65
N LEU A 312 9.05 -15.15 8.99
CA LEU A 312 10.34 -15.78 8.72
C LEU A 312 10.46 -17.17 9.38
N VAL A 313 9.98 -17.30 10.61
CA VAL A 313 9.94 -18.58 11.33
C VAL A 313 9.07 -19.59 10.56
N ILE A 314 7.90 -19.16 10.06
CA ILE A 314 6.99 -20.00 9.29
C ILE A 314 7.65 -20.48 7.99
N GLU A 315 8.27 -19.59 7.22
CA GLU A 315 8.91 -19.94 5.95
C GLU A 315 10.13 -20.87 6.15
N LYS A 316 10.96 -20.63 7.15
CA LYS A 316 12.10 -21.50 7.48
C LYS A 316 11.64 -22.90 7.92
N ASN A 317 10.60 -23.00 8.73
CA ASN A 317 10.04 -24.29 9.16
C ASN A 317 9.40 -25.07 8.00
N ALA A 318 8.92 -24.37 6.97
CA ALA A 318 8.37 -24.96 5.75
C ALA A 318 9.45 -25.32 4.72
N GLY A 319 10.73 -25.02 4.98
CA GLY A 319 11.84 -25.25 4.05
C GLY A 319 11.81 -24.35 2.80
N ARG A 320 11.22 -23.19 2.91
CA ARG A 320 11.05 -22.23 1.79
C ARG A 320 11.87 -20.97 2.00
#